data_1c111e5fb8b3c2ee3a463540081f2b47
#
_entry.id   1c111e5fb8b3c2ee3a463540081f2b47
#
_cell.length_a   1.000
_cell.length_b   1.000
_cell.length_c   1.000
_cell.angle_alpha   90.00
_cell.angle_beta   90.00
_cell.angle_gamma   90.00
#
_symmetry.space_group_name_H-M   'P 1'
#
loop_
_entity.id
_entity.type
_entity.pdbx_description
1 polymer ?
#
loop_
_entity_poly.entity_id
_entity_poly.type
_entity_poly.pdbx_seq_one_letter_code
_entity_poly.pdbx_strand_id
1 'polypeptide(L)'
;MSLAKVSGPDFSRAFLHQVEHGQSQPSTRVLRVIAGRLGTEVDYLLEGRLPGVERELALEKGRVLLARGDARRALIALQPAADSTEWPLGTDARLTQAEALLALGREPESREILDREQAIITSHRDRHRLQRLRSVKKGERFGFGIDAIKTHLRLADQAERAANSQDALEHYRAARVLLEAGAKVRS
;
A
#
# COMPACT_ATOMS: atom_id res chain seq x y z
N MET A 1 -16.89 -19.28 6.49
CA MET A 1 -18.08 -19.18 5.59
C MET A 1 -18.44 -20.60 5.14
N SER A 2 -19.73 -20.99 4.99
CA SER A 2 -20.05 -22.37 4.59
C SER A 2 -20.03 -22.50 3.06
N LEU A 3 -19.59 -23.67 2.54
CA LEU A 3 -19.66 -24.01 1.11
C LEU A 3 -21.04 -23.78 0.49
N ALA A 4 -22.10 -23.98 1.28
CA ALA A 4 -23.46 -23.74 0.85
C ALA A 4 -23.76 -22.26 0.49
N LYS A 5 -23.10 -21.33 1.17
CA LYS A 5 -23.26 -19.89 0.92
C LYS A 5 -22.48 -19.47 -0.33
N VAL A 6 -21.37 -20.14 -0.62
CA VAL A 6 -20.53 -19.88 -1.79
C VAL A 6 -21.10 -20.53 -3.05
N SER A 7 -21.73 -21.72 -2.94
CA SER A 7 -22.28 -22.44 -4.11
C SER A 7 -23.41 -21.67 -4.82
N GLY A 8 -24.35 -21.07 -4.06
CA GLY A 8 -25.52 -20.43 -4.66
C GLY A 8 -26.21 -21.30 -5.72
N PRO A 9 -26.88 -20.69 -6.70
CA PRO A 9 -27.49 -21.43 -7.83
C PRO A 9 -26.50 -21.84 -8.93
N ASP A 10 -25.28 -21.27 -8.95
CA ASP A 10 -24.36 -21.39 -10.09
C ASP A 10 -23.43 -22.61 -10.01
N PHE A 11 -23.20 -23.14 -8.79
CA PHE A 11 -22.22 -24.22 -8.58
C PHE A 11 -22.79 -25.31 -7.66
N SER A 12 -22.45 -26.58 -7.97
CA SER A 12 -22.72 -27.66 -7.03
C SER A 12 -21.71 -27.65 -5.87
N ARG A 13 -22.15 -28.11 -4.69
CA ARG A 13 -21.24 -28.27 -3.53
C ARG A 13 -20.08 -29.23 -3.84
N ALA A 14 -20.35 -30.27 -4.64
CA ALA A 14 -19.35 -31.22 -5.07
C ALA A 14 -18.27 -30.57 -5.94
N PHE A 15 -18.65 -29.66 -6.85
CA PHE A 15 -17.69 -28.91 -7.66
C PHE A 15 -16.79 -28.02 -6.78
N LEU A 16 -17.39 -27.26 -5.84
CA LEU A 16 -16.58 -26.43 -4.95
C LEU A 16 -15.64 -27.23 -4.07
N HIS A 17 -16.08 -28.40 -3.60
CA HIS A 17 -15.24 -29.33 -2.84
C HIS A 17 -14.04 -29.81 -3.69
N GLN A 18 -14.26 -30.14 -4.96
CA GLN A 18 -13.18 -30.52 -5.88
C GLN A 18 -12.17 -29.38 -6.10
N VAL A 19 -12.69 -28.13 -6.22
CA VAL A 19 -11.83 -26.93 -6.35
C VAL A 19 -10.98 -26.73 -5.10
N GLU A 20 -11.57 -26.81 -3.90
CA GLU A 20 -10.83 -26.69 -2.62
C GLU A 20 -9.73 -27.75 -2.45
N HIS A 21 -9.93 -28.94 -2.99
CA HIS A 21 -8.94 -30.02 -2.93
C HIS A 21 -7.99 -30.06 -4.12
N GLY A 22 -8.04 -29.05 -5.00
CA GLY A 22 -7.18 -28.97 -6.19
C GLY A 22 -7.48 -30.04 -7.26
N GLN A 23 -8.63 -30.73 -7.17
CA GLN A 23 -9.06 -31.78 -8.10
C GLN A 23 -9.76 -31.21 -9.35
N SER A 24 -10.12 -29.92 -9.33
CA SER A 24 -10.71 -29.21 -10.45
C SER A 24 -10.15 -27.81 -10.53
N GLN A 25 -9.78 -27.38 -11.75
CA GLN A 25 -9.35 -26.00 -12.01
C GLN A 25 -10.54 -25.17 -12.50
N PRO A 26 -11.03 -24.21 -11.68
CA PRO A 26 -12.11 -23.33 -12.10
C PRO A 26 -11.63 -22.32 -13.15
N SER A 27 -12.51 -22.00 -14.12
CA SER A 27 -12.22 -20.93 -15.08
C SER A 27 -12.17 -19.55 -14.38
N THR A 28 -11.52 -18.57 -14.99
CA THR A 28 -11.47 -17.17 -14.48
C THR A 28 -12.88 -16.60 -14.24
N ARG A 29 -13.86 -16.96 -15.06
CA ARG A 29 -15.26 -16.55 -14.87
C ARG A 29 -15.84 -17.13 -13.59
N VAL A 30 -15.59 -18.40 -13.30
CA VAL A 30 -16.02 -19.09 -12.08
C VAL A 30 -15.34 -18.46 -10.86
N LEU A 31 -14.05 -18.20 -10.95
CA LEU A 31 -13.28 -17.55 -9.88
C LEU A 31 -13.82 -16.16 -9.54
N ARG A 32 -14.22 -15.36 -10.54
CA ARG A 32 -14.85 -14.04 -10.30
C ARG A 32 -16.16 -14.15 -9.51
N VAL A 33 -16.99 -15.12 -9.84
CA VAL A 33 -18.25 -15.33 -9.09
C VAL A 33 -17.98 -15.77 -7.66
N ILE A 34 -17.03 -16.69 -7.47
CA ILE A 34 -16.62 -17.16 -6.12
C ILE A 34 -16.03 -16.00 -5.32
N ALA A 35 -15.11 -15.23 -5.90
CA ALA A 35 -14.48 -14.08 -5.27
C ALA A 35 -15.52 -13.03 -4.83
N GLY A 36 -16.47 -12.69 -5.71
CA GLY A 36 -17.55 -11.76 -5.38
C GLY A 36 -18.43 -12.24 -4.21
N ARG A 37 -18.70 -13.56 -4.09
CA ARG A 37 -19.46 -14.14 -2.98
C ARG A 37 -18.67 -14.19 -1.67
N LEU A 38 -17.37 -14.34 -1.77
CA LEU A 38 -16.46 -14.32 -0.63
C LEU A 38 -16.11 -12.91 -0.17
N GLY A 39 -16.41 -11.89 -1.00
CA GLY A 39 -15.98 -10.49 -0.73
C GLY A 39 -14.48 -10.29 -0.89
N THR A 40 -13.85 -11.05 -1.79
CA THR A 40 -12.41 -10.99 -2.08
C THR A 40 -12.14 -10.80 -3.57
N GLU A 41 -10.89 -10.68 -3.96
CA GLU A 41 -10.46 -10.56 -5.34
C GLU A 41 -10.06 -11.93 -5.93
N VAL A 42 -10.10 -12.06 -7.27
CA VAL A 42 -9.71 -13.31 -7.96
C VAL A 42 -8.24 -13.64 -7.71
N ASP A 43 -7.39 -12.62 -7.65
CA ASP A 43 -5.95 -12.78 -7.40
C ASP A 43 -5.67 -13.38 -6.03
N TYR A 44 -6.50 -13.05 -5.02
CA TYR A 44 -6.41 -13.71 -3.71
C TYR A 44 -6.73 -15.21 -3.78
N LEU A 45 -7.71 -15.60 -4.61
CA LEU A 45 -8.06 -17.03 -4.78
C LEU A 45 -6.99 -17.80 -5.55
N LEU A 46 -6.27 -17.14 -6.47
CA LEU A 46 -5.23 -17.77 -7.29
C LEU A 46 -3.88 -17.82 -6.57
N GLU A 47 -3.50 -16.76 -5.88
CA GLU A 47 -2.13 -16.55 -5.40
C GLU A 47 -2.03 -16.45 -3.88
N GLY A 48 -3.16 -16.42 -3.16
CA GLY A 48 -3.21 -16.19 -1.72
C GLY A 48 -2.78 -14.77 -1.32
N ARG A 49 -2.74 -13.84 -2.28
CA ARG A 49 -2.30 -12.45 -2.10
C ARG A 49 -3.38 -11.47 -2.51
N LEU A 50 -3.40 -10.32 -1.86
CA LEU A 50 -4.20 -9.14 -2.24
C LEU A 50 -3.25 -8.08 -2.79
N PRO A 51 -3.03 -7.99 -4.13
CA PRO A 51 -2.05 -7.06 -4.69
C PRO A 51 -2.30 -5.61 -4.28
N GLY A 52 -3.56 -5.21 -4.14
CA GLY A 52 -3.93 -3.88 -3.65
C GLY A 52 -3.43 -3.62 -2.22
N VAL A 53 -3.66 -4.57 -1.30
CA VAL A 53 -3.23 -4.48 0.10
C VAL A 53 -1.70 -4.47 0.20
N GLU A 54 -1.01 -5.30 -0.59
CA GLU A 54 0.46 -5.34 -0.60
C GLU A 54 1.06 -4.01 -1.10
N ARG A 55 0.46 -3.38 -2.12
CA ARG A 55 0.89 -2.06 -2.60
C ARG A 55 0.62 -0.94 -1.58
N GLU A 56 -0.55 -0.96 -0.92
CA GLU A 56 -0.82 -0.04 0.17
C GLU A 56 0.14 -0.22 1.35
N LEU A 57 0.43 -1.46 1.72
CA LEU A 57 1.43 -1.80 2.73
C LEU A 57 2.81 -1.26 2.36
N ALA A 58 3.25 -1.44 1.11
CA ALA A 58 4.51 -0.92 0.60
C ALA A 58 4.58 0.61 0.72
N LEU A 59 3.49 1.31 0.38
CA LEU A 59 3.40 2.76 0.52
C LEU A 59 3.52 3.21 2.00
N GLU A 60 2.73 2.62 2.90
CA GLU A 60 2.74 3.03 4.31
C GLU A 60 4.08 2.67 5.00
N LYS A 61 4.65 1.52 4.69
CA LYS A 61 5.99 1.14 5.15
C LYS A 61 7.06 2.12 4.68
N GLY A 62 7.01 2.50 3.41
CA GLY A 62 7.94 3.49 2.85
C GLY A 62 7.82 4.85 3.52
N ARG A 63 6.60 5.34 3.74
CA ARG A 63 6.35 6.59 4.48
C ARG A 63 6.94 6.58 5.89
N VAL A 64 6.72 5.49 6.62
CA VAL A 64 7.24 5.33 7.99
C VAL A 64 8.76 5.27 8.01
N LEU A 65 9.38 4.52 7.09
CA LEU A 65 10.85 4.43 6.99
C LEU A 65 11.46 5.80 6.67
N LEU A 66 10.88 6.53 5.72
CA LEU A 66 11.34 7.88 5.37
C LEU A 66 11.23 8.82 6.58
N ALA A 67 10.13 8.75 7.26
CA ALA A 67 9.85 9.52 8.44
C ALA A 67 10.86 9.29 9.57
N ARG A 68 11.39 8.06 9.69
CA ARG A 68 12.47 7.69 10.62
C ARG A 68 13.87 8.11 10.13
N GLY A 69 13.97 8.71 8.96
CA GLY A 69 15.24 9.09 8.34
C GLY A 69 15.91 7.97 7.54
N ASP A 70 15.30 6.79 7.41
CA ASP A 70 15.83 5.67 6.64
C ASP A 70 15.38 5.74 5.18
N ALA A 71 15.85 6.77 4.48
CA ALA A 71 15.46 7.04 3.10
C ALA A 71 15.90 5.91 2.12
N ARG A 72 17.00 5.20 2.42
CA ARG A 72 17.45 4.08 1.57
C ARG A 72 16.47 2.92 1.62
N ARG A 73 16.05 2.49 2.82
CA ARG A 73 15.06 1.42 2.97
C ARG A 73 13.68 1.86 2.51
N ALA A 74 13.33 3.14 2.65
CA ALA A 74 12.08 3.69 2.14
C ALA A 74 11.97 3.51 0.63
N LEU A 75 13.03 3.81 -0.15
CA LEU A 75 13.04 3.61 -1.61
C LEU A 75 12.78 2.16 -2.00
N ILE A 76 13.41 1.21 -1.29
CA ILE A 76 13.22 -0.22 -1.55
C ILE A 76 11.77 -0.63 -1.25
N ALA A 77 11.24 -0.21 -0.09
CA ALA A 77 9.90 -0.57 0.33
C ALA A 77 8.81 0.02 -0.57
N LEU A 78 9.04 1.20 -1.16
CA LEU A 78 8.09 1.90 -2.03
C LEU A 78 7.96 1.29 -3.42
N GLN A 79 8.93 0.49 -3.88
CA GLN A 79 8.98 0.03 -5.26
C GLN A 79 7.67 -0.61 -5.75
N PRO A 80 7.05 -1.58 -5.02
CA PRO A 80 5.82 -2.22 -5.49
C PRO A 80 4.64 -1.25 -5.65
N ALA A 81 4.59 -0.20 -4.82
CA ALA A 81 3.55 0.82 -4.89
C ALA A 81 3.85 1.88 -5.97
N ALA A 82 5.12 2.22 -6.16
CA ALA A 82 5.53 3.22 -7.15
C ALA A 82 5.39 2.74 -8.59
N ASP A 83 5.52 1.42 -8.82
CA ASP A 83 5.30 0.79 -10.12
C ASP A 83 3.82 0.70 -10.47
N SER A 84 2.93 0.97 -9.51
CA SER A 84 1.49 0.93 -9.72
C SER A 84 1.01 2.09 -10.59
N THR A 85 0.13 1.77 -11.54
CA THR A 85 -0.62 2.76 -12.34
C THR A 85 -1.92 3.21 -11.67
N GLU A 86 -2.30 2.57 -10.54
CA GLU A 86 -3.51 2.92 -9.80
C GLU A 86 -3.44 4.33 -9.21
N TRP A 87 -4.44 5.12 -9.54
CA TRP A 87 -4.66 6.41 -8.91
C TRP A 87 -5.47 6.22 -7.60
N PRO A 88 -5.11 6.88 -6.50
CA PRO A 88 -3.96 7.79 -6.29
C PRO A 88 -2.71 7.11 -5.74
N LEU A 89 -2.73 5.81 -5.52
CA LEU A 89 -1.72 5.03 -4.81
C LEU A 89 -0.31 5.20 -5.42
N GLY A 90 -0.19 4.98 -6.74
CA GLY A 90 1.08 5.09 -7.45
C GLY A 90 1.67 6.49 -7.35
N THR A 91 0.84 7.53 -7.52
CA THR A 91 1.27 8.92 -7.36
C THR A 91 1.76 9.21 -5.94
N ASP A 92 1.03 8.76 -4.91
CA ASP A 92 1.43 8.94 -3.52
C ASP A 92 2.77 8.25 -3.21
N ALA A 93 3.00 7.07 -3.79
CA ALA A 93 4.26 6.34 -3.64
C ALA A 93 5.41 7.08 -4.33
N ARG A 94 5.23 7.55 -5.57
CA ARG A 94 6.25 8.31 -6.31
C ARG A 94 6.55 9.67 -5.69
N LEU A 95 5.57 10.37 -5.13
CA LEU A 95 5.84 11.57 -4.33
C LEU A 95 6.70 11.25 -3.11
N THR A 96 6.42 10.14 -2.42
CA THR A 96 7.23 9.68 -1.27
C THR A 96 8.64 9.23 -1.70
N GLN A 97 8.78 8.61 -2.88
CA GLN A 97 10.09 8.32 -3.46
C GLN A 97 10.89 9.60 -3.74
N ALA A 98 10.26 10.63 -4.30
CA ALA A 98 10.90 11.91 -4.55
C ALA A 98 11.41 12.56 -3.25
N GLU A 99 10.62 12.50 -2.17
CA GLU A 99 11.05 12.94 -0.83
C GLU A 99 12.26 12.14 -0.31
N ALA A 100 12.26 10.82 -0.51
CA ALA A 100 13.37 9.97 -0.09
C ALA A 100 14.64 10.23 -0.90
N LEU A 101 14.54 10.50 -2.20
CA LEU A 101 15.64 10.88 -3.06
C LEU A 101 16.25 12.22 -2.64
N LEU A 102 15.43 13.22 -2.33
CA LEU A 102 15.90 14.50 -1.77
C LEU A 102 16.66 14.31 -0.45
N ALA A 103 16.13 13.44 0.43
CA ALA A 103 16.81 13.13 1.69
C ALA A 103 18.17 12.46 1.50
N LEU A 104 18.41 11.84 0.35
CA LEU A 104 19.69 11.22 -0.04
C LEU A 104 20.59 12.14 -0.88
N GLY A 105 20.16 13.39 -1.14
CA GLY A 105 20.89 14.32 -2.01
C GLY A 105 20.79 14.00 -3.52
N ARG A 106 19.87 13.13 -3.92
CA ARG A 106 19.62 12.72 -5.31
C ARG A 106 18.58 13.63 -5.98
N GLU A 107 18.87 14.93 -6.00
CA GLU A 107 17.93 15.96 -6.48
C GLU A 107 17.50 15.79 -7.96
N PRO A 108 18.40 15.46 -8.92
CA PRO A 108 18.00 15.32 -10.31
C PRO A 108 16.92 14.26 -10.52
N GLU A 109 17.05 13.11 -9.87
CA GLU A 109 16.11 12.00 -9.96
C GLU A 109 14.77 12.34 -9.29
N SER A 110 14.81 13.03 -8.15
CA SER A 110 13.61 13.53 -7.50
C SER A 110 12.85 14.49 -8.40
N ARG A 111 13.56 15.43 -9.05
CA ARG A 111 12.95 16.41 -9.95
C ARG A 111 12.26 15.74 -11.13
N GLU A 112 12.88 14.75 -11.73
CA GLU A 112 12.27 13.98 -12.83
C GLU A 112 10.95 13.33 -12.44
N ILE A 113 10.88 12.72 -11.24
CA ILE A 113 9.64 12.14 -10.71
C ILE A 113 8.59 13.24 -10.49
N LEU A 114 8.96 14.34 -9.82
CA LEU A 114 8.04 15.42 -9.50
C LEU A 114 7.46 16.10 -10.74
N ASP A 115 8.23 16.25 -11.80
CA ASP A 115 7.77 16.86 -13.05
C ASP A 115 6.78 15.96 -13.78
N ARG A 116 7.00 14.63 -13.80
CA ARG A 116 6.03 13.67 -14.34
C ARG A 116 4.73 13.66 -13.51
N GLU A 117 4.83 13.60 -12.19
CA GLU A 117 3.65 13.55 -11.33
C GLU A 117 2.84 14.85 -11.36
N GLN A 118 3.48 15.98 -11.59
CA GLN A 118 2.76 17.26 -11.72
C GLN A 118 1.72 17.23 -12.85
N ALA A 119 2.06 16.65 -13.99
CA ALA A 119 1.13 16.50 -15.11
C ALA A 119 -0.05 15.57 -14.74
N ILE A 120 0.24 14.41 -14.12
CA ILE A 120 -0.76 13.44 -13.68
C ILE A 120 -1.71 14.06 -12.66
N ILE A 121 -1.18 14.69 -11.61
CA ILE A 121 -1.99 15.30 -10.54
C ILE A 121 -2.85 16.45 -11.10
N THR A 122 -2.32 17.20 -12.04
CA THR A 122 -3.06 18.30 -12.70
C THR A 122 -4.24 17.75 -13.51
N SER A 123 -4.07 16.66 -14.25
CA SER A 123 -5.16 16.03 -15.01
C SER A 123 -6.29 15.51 -14.11
N HIS A 124 -5.96 15.03 -12.90
CA HIS A 124 -6.92 14.62 -11.88
C HIS A 124 -7.50 15.77 -11.05
N ARG A 125 -7.04 17.02 -11.27
CA ARG A 125 -7.47 18.22 -10.54
C ARG A 125 -7.34 18.11 -9.00
N ASP A 126 -6.37 17.33 -8.50
CA ASP A 126 -6.18 17.10 -7.07
C ASP A 126 -5.31 18.21 -6.44
N ARG A 127 -5.99 19.17 -5.81
CA ARG A 127 -5.33 20.31 -5.16
C ARG A 127 -4.46 19.90 -3.97
N HIS A 128 -4.87 18.90 -3.22
CA HIS A 128 -4.14 18.43 -2.05
C HIS A 128 -2.78 17.83 -2.46
N ARG A 129 -2.77 16.95 -3.48
CA ARG A 129 -1.54 16.36 -4.01
C ARG A 129 -0.66 17.38 -4.72
N LEU A 130 -1.23 18.39 -5.39
CA LEU A 130 -0.46 19.50 -5.94
C LEU A 130 0.23 20.31 -4.83
N GLN A 131 -0.44 20.55 -3.72
CA GLN A 131 0.16 21.23 -2.57
C GLN A 131 1.31 20.39 -1.99
N ARG A 132 1.11 19.08 -1.77
CA ARG A 132 2.16 18.17 -1.31
C ARG A 132 3.37 18.18 -2.26
N LEU A 133 3.15 18.08 -3.57
CA LEU A 133 4.22 18.16 -4.56
C LEU A 133 5.04 19.45 -4.43
N ARG A 134 4.36 20.60 -4.22
CA ARG A 134 5.03 21.88 -4.01
C ARG A 134 5.87 21.90 -2.72
N SER A 135 5.35 21.33 -1.63
CA SER A 135 6.11 21.19 -0.36
C SER A 135 7.35 20.33 -0.56
N VAL A 136 7.25 19.21 -1.28
CA VAL A 136 8.39 18.36 -1.62
C VAL A 136 9.44 19.13 -2.45
N LYS A 137 9.01 19.89 -3.47
CA LYS A 137 9.91 20.74 -4.27
C LYS A 137 10.65 21.80 -3.44
N LYS A 138 10.07 22.25 -2.32
CA LYS A 138 10.71 23.19 -1.38
C LYS A 138 11.61 22.52 -0.34
N GLY A 139 11.65 21.19 -0.28
CA GLY A 139 12.45 20.43 0.70
C GLY A 139 11.89 20.49 2.13
N GLU A 140 10.60 20.77 2.30
CA GLU A 140 9.94 20.78 3.62
C GLU A 140 9.89 19.37 4.22
N ARG A 141 10.42 19.19 5.46
CA ARG A 141 10.47 17.89 6.15
C ARG A 141 9.55 17.86 7.37
N PHE A 142 8.95 16.70 7.63
CA PHE A 142 8.12 16.45 8.82
C PHE A 142 8.90 15.77 9.95
N GLY A 143 8.63 16.11 11.23
CA GLY A 143 9.30 15.58 12.42
C GLY A 143 8.37 14.79 13.37
N PHE A 144 8.90 14.01 14.33
CA PHE A 144 8.18 12.89 14.97
C PHE A 144 8.28 12.73 16.49
N GLY A 145 7.29 12.02 17.10
CA GLY A 145 7.22 11.53 18.49
C GLY A 145 7.40 9.99 18.54
N ILE A 146 8.14 9.46 19.56
CA ILE A 146 8.94 8.23 19.38
C ILE A 146 8.36 6.91 19.89
N ASP A 147 7.67 6.84 21.06
CA ASP A 147 7.44 5.53 21.70
C ASP A 147 6.21 4.75 21.24
N ALA A 148 5.07 5.41 21.03
CA ALA A 148 3.87 4.75 20.48
C ALA A 148 4.11 4.26 19.05
N ILE A 149 4.90 5.01 18.28
CA ILE A 149 5.33 4.66 16.93
C ILE A 149 6.16 3.37 16.94
N LYS A 150 7.13 3.25 17.85
CA LYS A 150 7.95 2.01 17.97
C LYS A 150 7.09 0.78 18.23
N THR A 151 6.03 0.92 19.04
CA THR A 151 5.12 -0.19 19.34
C THR A 151 4.37 -0.65 18.09
N HIS A 152 3.77 0.29 17.33
CA HIS A 152 3.08 -0.05 16.10
C HIS A 152 4.02 -0.62 15.03
N LEU A 153 5.26 -0.13 14.92
CA LEU A 153 6.26 -0.67 14.01
C LEU A 153 6.64 -2.10 14.36
N ARG A 154 6.82 -2.42 15.65
CA ARG A 154 7.10 -3.79 16.10
C ARG A 154 5.95 -4.74 15.77
N LEU A 155 4.70 -4.28 15.97
CA LEU A 155 3.52 -5.08 15.64
C LEU A 155 3.37 -5.27 14.12
N ALA A 156 3.67 -4.24 13.32
CA ALA A 156 3.70 -4.35 11.88
C ALA A 156 4.73 -5.38 11.40
N ASP A 157 5.97 -5.34 11.91
CA ASP A 157 7.01 -6.31 11.61
C ASP A 157 6.62 -7.75 12.02
N GLN A 158 5.90 -7.91 13.15
CA GLN A 158 5.35 -9.18 13.57
C GLN A 158 4.28 -9.71 12.61
N ALA A 159 3.36 -8.85 12.18
CA ALA A 159 2.29 -9.20 11.24
C ALA A 159 2.87 -9.56 9.86
N GLU A 160 3.90 -8.84 9.36
CA GLU A 160 4.59 -9.20 8.12
C GLU A 160 5.25 -10.59 8.19
N ARG A 161 5.92 -10.93 9.31
CA ARG A 161 6.51 -12.25 9.51
C ARG A 161 5.46 -13.37 9.57
N ALA A 162 4.25 -13.04 10.03
CA ALA A 162 3.11 -13.95 10.03
C ALA A 162 2.34 -13.98 8.70
N ALA A 163 2.84 -13.30 7.66
CA ALA A 163 2.19 -13.11 6.36
C ALA A 163 0.77 -12.51 6.46
N ASN A 164 0.50 -11.73 7.52
CA ASN A 164 -0.75 -11.01 7.70
C ASN A 164 -0.59 -9.55 7.23
N SER A 165 -0.72 -9.36 5.90
CA SER A 165 -0.52 -8.05 5.27
C SER A 165 -1.56 -7.01 5.71
N GLN A 166 -2.78 -7.44 6.08
CA GLN A 166 -3.82 -6.55 6.55
C GLN A 166 -3.48 -5.93 7.91
N ASP A 167 -3.11 -6.75 8.89
CA ASP A 167 -2.70 -6.26 10.22
C ASP A 167 -1.44 -5.39 10.12
N ALA A 168 -0.47 -5.79 9.28
CA ALA A 168 0.73 -5.01 9.04
C ALA A 168 0.38 -3.62 8.50
N LEU A 169 -0.52 -3.53 7.52
CA LEU A 169 -0.99 -2.28 6.95
C LEU A 169 -1.65 -1.38 8.00
N GLU A 170 -2.51 -1.94 8.86
CA GLU A 170 -3.18 -1.19 9.93
C GLU A 170 -2.16 -0.59 10.91
N HIS A 171 -1.16 -1.36 11.31
CA HIS A 171 -0.11 -0.88 12.20
C HIS A 171 0.79 0.18 11.56
N TYR A 172 1.13 0.05 10.27
CA TYR A 172 1.88 1.12 9.58
C TYR A 172 1.04 2.38 9.43
N ARG A 173 -0.26 2.28 9.13
CA ARG A 173 -1.18 3.44 9.11
C ARG A 173 -1.24 4.14 10.47
N ALA A 174 -1.39 3.38 11.55
CA ALA A 174 -1.39 3.92 12.91
C ALA A 174 -0.06 4.62 13.24
N ALA A 175 1.08 4.00 12.92
CA ALA A 175 2.40 4.62 13.09
C ALA A 175 2.51 5.94 12.31
N ARG A 176 2.03 5.98 11.05
CA ARG A 176 2.04 7.20 10.23
C ARG A 176 1.20 8.32 10.85
N VAL A 177 -0.02 8.01 11.30
CA VAL A 177 -0.90 9.02 11.95
C VAL A 177 -0.24 9.63 13.18
N LEU A 178 0.42 8.81 14.01
CA LEU A 178 1.15 9.28 15.18
C LEU A 178 2.35 10.15 14.79
N LEU A 179 3.03 9.80 13.71
CA LEU A 179 4.13 10.55 13.14
C LEU A 179 3.67 11.96 12.71
N GLU A 180 2.57 12.04 11.96
CA GLU A 180 1.98 13.30 11.48
C GLU A 180 1.44 14.17 12.63
N ALA A 181 0.83 13.55 13.65
CA ALA A 181 0.35 14.25 14.84
C ALA A 181 1.48 14.87 15.67
N GLY A 182 2.59 14.14 15.83
CA GLY A 182 3.77 14.64 16.55
C GLY A 182 4.48 15.81 15.86
N ALA A 183 4.35 15.91 14.54
CA ALA A 183 4.87 17.04 13.76
C ALA A 183 4.11 18.35 14.03
N LYS A 184 2.77 18.27 14.13
CA LYS A 184 1.90 19.43 14.37
C LYS A 184 2.06 20.07 15.76
N VAL A 185 2.58 19.32 16.75
CA VAL A 185 2.76 19.81 18.12
C VAL A 185 4.06 20.62 18.28
N ARG A 186 4.97 20.55 17.31
CA ARG A 186 6.30 21.21 17.37
C ARG A 186 6.41 22.46 16.46
N SER A 187 5.36 22.76 15.71
CA SER A 187 5.22 23.98 14.88
C SER A 187 4.37 25.03 15.58
#